data_c0f16cb2fdbee131c33db93e3dc6ac3a
#
_entry.id   c0f16cb2fdbee131c33db93e3dc6ac3a
#
_cell.length_a   1.000
_cell.length_b   1.000
_cell.length_c   1.000
_cell.angle_alpha   90.00
_cell.angle_beta   90.00
_cell.angle_gamma   90.00
#
_symmetry.space_group_name_H-M   'P 1'
#
loop_
_entity.id
_entity.type
_entity.pdbx_description
1 polymer ?
#
loop_
_entity_poly.entity_id
_entity_poly.type
_entity_poly.pdbx_seq_one_letter_code
_entity_poly.pdbx_strand_id
1 'polypeptide(L)'
;MEKNQRVMDGSTTTETSTDAQLDVSLPLNWSTKKKFLNMAVPSFICFVVAFGSSIYAPGIPDVMLDFRVSEVVATLPLTTYVLGLSFGPMLSAPISETMGRLGTYRISVPISALFTLGAGFAPNITALCILRFFAGFFGGASLPVCAGTSADLFRPQNFAIAGSFLLYFPFLGPAMGPFIGGFVTEHRGWKWSQYTLAIFCLASWLPVFLLEETYLRVIMARRKQTQQAATAVSQAAKPPASTLLLGVLFITLLRPTKMLFTEPIVSFLSLYVAFNFAVIFTFFASVPYVFGLVYGFDRGETGLVFLAVGLGCTLSLPTAIILDRLVYQKKWKISPGKVAPEERLWAAMLGALGIPIGLFCTCLYLIETYAALTAASAIAANGLLRYILGGTFPLFTLQMYERLGIAWASSLLAFVGLAMVPIPWVLYKWGGQIRAASHFETKKIPS
;
A
#
# COMPACT_ATOMS: atom_id res chain seq x y z
N MET A 1 -39.11 17.60 40.09
CA MET A 1 -39.15 16.48 39.14
C MET A 1 -38.00 16.47 38.16
N GLU A 2 -37.17 17.51 38.06
CA GLU A 2 -36.09 17.64 37.05
C GLU A 2 -34.72 17.04 37.45
N LYS A 3 -34.55 16.69 38.72
CA LYS A 3 -33.23 16.17 39.23
C LYS A 3 -33.02 14.66 39.03
N ASN A 4 -34.06 13.89 38.74
CA ASN A 4 -33.99 12.44 38.54
C ASN A 4 -33.78 11.98 37.07
N GLN A 5 -33.93 12.88 36.07
CA GLN A 5 -33.70 12.53 34.67
C GLN A 5 -32.23 12.60 34.25
N ARG A 6 -31.37 13.37 34.94
CA ARG A 6 -29.94 13.47 34.63
C ARG A 6 -29.08 12.31 35.11
N VAL A 7 -29.59 11.50 36.02
CA VAL A 7 -28.82 10.34 36.59
C VAL A 7 -28.99 9.08 35.72
N MET A 8 -30.08 8.98 34.93
CA MET A 8 -30.27 7.83 34.01
C MET A 8 -29.52 7.89 32.70
N ASP A 9 -29.15 9.09 32.19
CA ASP A 9 -28.41 9.22 30.94
C ASP A 9 -26.89 9.00 31.09
N GLY A 10 -26.34 9.15 32.29
CA GLY A 10 -24.91 8.96 32.58
C GLY A 10 -24.49 7.50 32.80
N SER A 11 -25.42 6.64 33.25
CA SER A 11 -25.13 5.24 33.55
C SER A 11 -25.17 4.35 32.32
N THR A 12 -26.06 4.61 31.39
CA THR A 12 -26.21 3.82 30.14
C THR A 12 -25.05 4.01 29.15
N THR A 13 -24.41 5.18 29.13
CA THR A 13 -23.24 5.43 28.25
C THR A 13 -21.93 4.84 28.79
N THR A 14 -21.81 4.71 30.11
CA THR A 14 -20.61 4.11 30.76
C THR A 14 -20.67 2.58 30.73
N GLU A 15 -21.84 1.96 30.92
CA GLU A 15 -22.00 0.51 30.87
C GLU A 15 -21.78 -0.03 29.44
N THR A 16 -22.31 0.64 28.41
CA THR A 16 -22.07 0.22 27.00
C THR A 16 -20.62 0.34 26.57
N SER A 17 -19.85 1.26 27.12
CA SER A 17 -18.41 1.40 26.83
C SER A 17 -17.56 0.33 27.56
N THR A 18 -17.96 -0.09 28.73
CA THR A 18 -17.27 -1.10 29.55
C THR A 18 -17.53 -2.52 29.01
N ASP A 19 -18.77 -2.81 28.60
CA ASP A 19 -19.14 -4.09 27.98
C ASP A 19 -18.49 -4.29 26.61
N ALA A 20 -18.32 -3.23 25.82
CA ALA A 20 -17.58 -3.29 24.54
C ALA A 20 -16.08 -3.54 24.77
N GLN A 21 -15.49 -3.14 25.90
CA GLN A 21 -14.09 -3.44 26.23
C GLN A 21 -13.87 -4.89 26.66
N LEU A 22 -14.89 -5.57 27.17
CA LEU A 22 -14.84 -6.95 27.66
C LEU A 22 -15.29 -7.98 26.59
N ASP A 23 -15.91 -7.56 25.49
CA ASP A 23 -16.37 -8.47 24.44
C ASP A 23 -15.18 -9.09 23.66
N VAL A 24 -14.82 -10.32 24.05
CA VAL A 24 -13.74 -11.12 23.44
C VAL A 24 -13.98 -11.39 21.94
N SER A 25 -15.19 -11.25 21.46
CA SER A 25 -15.53 -11.45 20.04
C SER A 25 -15.13 -10.27 19.13
N LEU A 26 -14.80 -9.10 19.71
CA LEU A 26 -14.36 -7.95 18.94
C LEU A 26 -12.90 -8.09 18.49
N PRO A 27 -12.56 -7.66 17.25
CA PRO A 27 -11.22 -7.83 16.68
C PRO A 27 -10.09 -7.27 17.56
N LEU A 28 -10.33 -6.13 18.21
CA LEU A 28 -9.36 -5.51 19.14
C LEU A 28 -9.02 -6.36 20.35
N ASN A 29 -9.88 -7.31 20.73
CA ASN A 29 -9.72 -8.16 21.90
C ASN A 29 -9.31 -9.60 21.55
N TRP A 30 -9.12 -9.92 20.26
CA TRP A 30 -8.67 -11.25 19.84
C TRP A 30 -7.30 -11.61 20.40
N SER A 31 -7.06 -12.91 20.52
CA SER A 31 -5.74 -13.43 20.93
C SER A 31 -4.66 -13.01 19.92
N THR A 32 -3.42 -12.88 20.37
CA THR A 32 -2.28 -12.47 19.54
C THR A 32 -2.10 -13.39 18.32
N LYS A 33 -2.28 -14.70 18.49
CA LYS A 33 -2.19 -15.68 17.39
C LYS A 33 -3.25 -15.42 16.32
N LYS A 34 -4.50 -15.17 16.73
CA LYS A 34 -5.62 -14.88 15.82
C LYS A 34 -5.41 -13.57 15.07
N LYS A 35 -4.94 -12.52 15.75
CA LYS A 35 -4.57 -11.24 15.13
C LYS A 35 -3.46 -11.41 14.11
N PHE A 36 -2.43 -12.17 14.45
CA PHE A 36 -1.31 -12.41 13.54
C PHE A 36 -1.75 -13.14 12.26
N LEU A 37 -2.58 -14.18 12.36
CA LEU A 37 -3.11 -14.89 11.19
C LEU A 37 -3.94 -13.96 10.30
N ASN A 38 -4.86 -13.19 10.89
CA ASN A 38 -5.73 -12.25 10.18
C ASN A 38 -4.97 -11.04 9.60
N MET A 39 -3.71 -10.84 9.96
CA MET A 39 -2.83 -9.84 9.39
C MET A 39 -1.84 -10.42 8.37
N ALA A 40 -1.30 -11.62 8.61
CA ALA A 40 -0.30 -12.25 7.76
C ALA A 40 -0.83 -12.55 6.35
N VAL A 41 -2.05 -13.07 6.25
CA VAL A 41 -2.66 -13.40 4.95
C VAL A 41 -2.88 -12.13 4.11
N PRO A 42 -3.54 -11.06 4.58
CA PRO A 42 -3.64 -9.80 3.84
C PRO A 42 -2.29 -9.20 3.48
N SER A 43 -1.30 -9.27 4.37
CA SER A 43 0.06 -8.77 4.08
C SER A 43 0.71 -9.57 2.96
N PHE A 44 0.54 -10.88 2.93
CA PHE A 44 1.04 -11.73 1.85
C PHE A 44 0.31 -11.46 0.52
N ILE A 45 -1.00 -11.17 0.53
CA ILE A 45 -1.72 -10.69 -0.66
C ILE A 45 -1.09 -9.38 -1.16
N CYS A 46 -0.81 -8.43 -0.29
CA CYS A 46 -0.15 -7.18 -0.66
C CYS A 46 1.25 -7.40 -1.25
N PHE A 47 2.01 -8.38 -0.73
CA PHE A 47 3.28 -8.81 -1.33
C PHE A 47 3.07 -9.31 -2.75
N VAL A 48 2.15 -10.25 -2.98
CA VAL A 48 1.89 -10.85 -4.30
C VAL A 48 1.46 -9.80 -5.32
N VAL A 49 0.61 -8.87 -4.91
CA VAL A 49 0.13 -7.77 -5.77
C VAL A 49 1.29 -6.83 -6.14
N ALA A 50 2.15 -6.49 -5.19
CA ALA A 50 3.32 -5.65 -5.45
C ALA A 50 4.40 -6.41 -6.26
N PHE A 51 4.60 -7.69 -6.01
CA PHE A 51 5.45 -8.59 -6.79
C PHE A 51 5.03 -8.65 -8.26
N GLY A 52 3.71 -8.62 -8.53
CA GLY A 52 3.16 -8.57 -9.88
C GLY A 52 3.57 -7.35 -10.69
N SER A 53 3.97 -6.24 -10.04
CA SER A 53 4.43 -5.04 -10.74
C SER A 53 5.79 -5.23 -11.43
N SER A 54 6.62 -6.14 -10.95
CA SER A 54 8.02 -6.26 -11.35
C SER A 54 8.41 -7.61 -11.95
N ILE A 55 7.67 -8.69 -11.68
CA ILE A 55 7.97 -10.03 -12.22
C ILE A 55 8.01 -10.09 -13.75
N TYR A 56 7.32 -9.17 -14.40
CA TYR A 56 7.28 -9.06 -15.86
C TYR A 56 8.57 -8.48 -16.46
N ALA A 57 9.32 -7.65 -15.72
CA ALA A 57 10.44 -6.89 -16.23
C ALA A 57 11.53 -7.74 -16.93
N PRO A 58 11.98 -8.89 -16.40
CA PRO A 58 12.96 -9.73 -17.08
C PRO A 58 12.49 -10.33 -18.42
N GLY A 59 11.17 -10.39 -18.65
CA GLY A 59 10.56 -10.89 -19.88
C GLY A 59 10.40 -9.86 -21.00
N ILE A 60 10.73 -8.58 -20.78
CA ILE A 60 10.57 -7.51 -21.77
C ILE A 60 11.28 -7.83 -23.11
N PRO A 61 12.52 -8.35 -23.13
CA PRO A 61 13.18 -8.68 -24.39
C PRO A 61 12.45 -9.77 -25.21
N ASP A 62 11.85 -10.76 -24.53
CA ASP A 62 11.06 -11.79 -25.23
C ASP A 62 9.78 -11.21 -25.85
N VAL A 63 9.12 -10.31 -25.14
CA VAL A 63 7.92 -9.61 -25.61
C VAL A 63 8.22 -8.73 -26.83
N MET A 64 9.40 -8.08 -26.85
CA MET A 64 9.87 -7.33 -28.04
C MET A 64 9.96 -8.24 -29.26
N LEU A 65 10.52 -9.43 -29.11
CA LEU A 65 10.70 -10.41 -30.18
C LEU A 65 9.35 -11.02 -30.62
N ASP A 66 8.54 -11.47 -29.65
CA ASP A 66 7.27 -12.16 -29.94
C ASP A 66 6.26 -11.26 -30.65
N PHE A 67 6.15 -9.99 -30.22
CA PHE A 67 5.19 -9.04 -30.77
C PHE A 67 5.80 -8.07 -31.79
N ARG A 68 7.13 -8.12 -32.02
CA ARG A 68 7.88 -7.24 -32.95
C ARG A 68 7.65 -5.77 -32.66
N VAL A 69 7.76 -5.38 -31.39
CA VAL A 69 7.54 -4.00 -30.91
C VAL A 69 8.83 -3.42 -30.34
N SER A 70 8.88 -2.09 -30.24
CA SER A 70 9.98 -1.39 -29.59
C SER A 70 9.99 -1.67 -28.08
N GLU A 71 11.14 -1.47 -27.45
CA GLU A 71 11.31 -1.69 -26.00
C GLU A 71 10.36 -0.83 -25.16
N VAL A 72 10.15 0.44 -25.56
CA VAL A 72 9.19 1.31 -24.88
C VAL A 72 7.79 0.69 -24.90
N VAL A 73 7.36 0.15 -26.04
CA VAL A 73 6.05 -0.49 -26.18
C VAL A 73 6.01 -1.80 -25.39
N ALA A 74 7.09 -2.59 -25.37
CA ALA A 74 7.19 -3.80 -24.57
C ALA A 74 7.20 -3.54 -23.06
N THR A 75 7.58 -2.33 -22.64
CA THR A 75 7.54 -1.90 -21.22
C THR A 75 6.14 -1.43 -20.78
N LEU A 76 5.25 -1.05 -21.71
CA LEU A 76 3.90 -0.58 -21.39
C LEU A 76 3.08 -1.55 -20.51
N PRO A 77 3.14 -2.89 -20.67
CA PRO A 77 2.41 -3.80 -19.78
C PRO A 77 2.84 -3.70 -18.31
N LEU A 78 4.09 -3.35 -18.01
CA LEU A 78 4.55 -3.03 -16.65
C LEU A 78 3.90 -1.74 -16.18
N THR A 79 3.98 -0.69 -16.97
CA THR A 79 3.38 0.62 -16.67
C THR A 79 1.87 0.52 -16.46
N THR A 80 1.14 -0.18 -17.33
CA THR A 80 -0.32 -0.32 -17.22
C THR A 80 -0.74 -1.10 -15.96
N TYR A 81 0.04 -2.12 -15.56
CA TYR A 81 -0.19 -2.82 -14.29
C TYR A 81 -0.06 -1.86 -13.10
N VAL A 82 1.01 -1.07 -13.07
CA VAL A 82 1.29 -0.11 -12.00
C VAL A 82 0.24 1.02 -11.99
N LEU A 83 -0.23 1.47 -13.16
CA LEU A 83 -1.37 2.38 -13.24
C LEU A 83 -2.64 1.75 -12.68
N GLY A 84 -2.90 0.47 -12.96
CA GLY A 84 -3.99 -0.28 -12.33
C GLY A 84 -3.90 -0.27 -10.80
N LEU A 85 -2.70 -0.48 -10.25
CA LEU A 85 -2.43 -0.37 -8.80
C LEU A 85 -2.72 1.02 -8.23
N SER A 86 -2.62 2.07 -9.05
CA SER A 86 -2.92 3.45 -8.65
C SER A 86 -4.42 3.69 -8.45
N PHE A 87 -5.24 3.18 -9.36
CA PHE A 87 -6.69 3.42 -9.38
C PHE A 87 -7.49 2.42 -8.54
N GLY A 88 -7.01 1.17 -8.41
CA GLY A 88 -7.67 0.13 -7.63
C GLY A 88 -8.01 0.53 -6.19
N PRO A 89 -7.05 1.07 -5.43
CA PRO A 89 -7.26 1.54 -4.05
C PRO A 89 -8.36 2.58 -3.89
N MET A 90 -8.52 3.47 -4.88
CA MET A 90 -9.49 4.56 -4.83
C MET A 90 -10.93 4.05 -4.77
N LEU A 91 -11.23 2.96 -5.48
CA LEU A 91 -12.56 2.36 -5.47
C LEU A 91 -12.77 1.37 -4.32
N SER A 92 -11.73 0.63 -3.95
CA SER A 92 -11.86 -0.44 -2.98
C SER A 92 -12.00 0.04 -1.54
N ALA A 93 -11.44 1.19 -1.18
CA ALA A 93 -11.53 1.72 0.17
C ALA A 93 -12.99 1.88 0.62
N PRO A 94 -13.87 2.64 -0.09
CA PRO A 94 -15.27 2.77 0.30
C PRO A 94 -16.07 1.46 0.14
N ILE A 95 -15.73 0.62 -0.86
CA ILE A 95 -16.39 -0.69 -1.01
C ILE A 95 -16.10 -1.57 0.22
N SER A 96 -14.88 -1.57 0.72
CA SER A 96 -14.51 -2.34 1.91
C SER A 96 -15.20 -1.86 3.20
N GLU A 97 -15.61 -0.59 3.25
CA GLU A 97 -16.37 -0.06 4.38
C GLU A 97 -17.85 -0.48 4.36
N THR A 98 -18.38 -0.83 3.18
CA THR A 98 -19.76 -1.30 3.02
C THR A 98 -19.87 -2.81 3.06
N MET A 99 -19.01 -3.52 2.32
CA MET A 99 -19.03 -4.99 2.20
C MET A 99 -18.22 -5.71 3.28
N GLY A 100 -17.34 -4.99 3.98
CA GLY A 100 -16.36 -5.54 4.92
C GLY A 100 -15.01 -5.84 4.25
N ARG A 101 -13.99 -6.02 5.10
CA ARG A 101 -12.62 -6.30 4.64
C ARG A 101 -12.55 -7.64 3.91
N LEU A 102 -13.13 -8.66 4.53
CA LEU A 102 -13.10 -10.03 4.01
C LEU A 102 -13.77 -10.17 2.64
N GLY A 103 -14.92 -9.48 2.45
CA GLY A 103 -15.64 -9.48 1.17
C GLY A 103 -14.76 -8.95 0.03
N THR A 104 -14.00 -7.89 0.28
CA THR A 104 -13.12 -7.29 -0.71
C THR A 104 -12.01 -8.27 -1.14
N TYR A 105 -11.30 -8.92 -0.20
CA TYR A 105 -10.28 -9.90 -0.55
C TYR A 105 -10.84 -11.10 -1.34
N ARG A 106 -12.00 -11.61 -0.93
CA ARG A 106 -12.64 -12.77 -1.59
C ARG A 106 -12.98 -12.51 -3.05
N ILE A 107 -13.29 -11.27 -3.41
CA ILE A 107 -13.72 -10.89 -4.76
C ILE A 107 -12.53 -10.35 -5.58
N SER A 108 -11.72 -9.44 -5.04
CA SER A 108 -10.70 -8.73 -5.82
C SER A 108 -9.53 -9.63 -6.23
N VAL A 109 -9.05 -10.49 -5.33
CA VAL A 109 -7.87 -11.33 -5.59
C VAL A 109 -8.10 -12.35 -6.71
N PRO A 110 -9.21 -13.15 -6.73
CA PRO A 110 -9.42 -14.08 -7.83
C PRO A 110 -9.68 -13.39 -9.17
N ILE A 111 -10.33 -12.22 -9.18
CA ILE A 111 -10.50 -11.43 -10.40
C ILE A 111 -9.14 -10.98 -10.93
N SER A 112 -8.26 -10.48 -10.06
CA SER A 112 -6.87 -10.14 -10.42
C SER A 112 -6.11 -11.37 -10.97
N ALA A 113 -6.28 -12.53 -10.36
CA ALA A 113 -5.66 -13.78 -10.84
C ALA A 113 -6.16 -14.17 -12.24
N LEU A 114 -7.46 -14.03 -12.52
CA LEU A 114 -8.04 -14.32 -13.84
C LEU A 114 -7.48 -13.39 -14.92
N PHE A 115 -7.41 -12.08 -14.67
CA PHE A 115 -6.79 -11.14 -15.61
C PHE A 115 -5.29 -11.41 -15.81
N THR A 116 -4.59 -11.78 -14.74
CA THR A 116 -3.17 -12.16 -14.80
C THR A 116 -2.99 -13.43 -15.63
N LEU A 117 -3.81 -14.45 -15.41
CA LEU A 117 -3.78 -15.68 -16.21
C LEU A 117 -4.08 -15.39 -17.68
N GLY A 118 -5.10 -14.56 -17.97
CA GLY A 118 -5.43 -14.09 -19.31
C GLY A 118 -4.26 -13.36 -19.99
N ALA A 119 -3.47 -12.58 -19.22
CA ALA A 119 -2.29 -11.87 -19.74
C ALA A 119 -1.23 -12.86 -20.29
N GLY A 120 -1.11 -14.08 -19.73
CA GLY A 120 -0.24 -15.12 -20.25
C GLY A 120 -0.71 -15.70 -21.61
N PHE A 121 -1.99 -15.52 -21.97
CA PHE A 121 -2.58 -15.94 -23.25
C PHE A 121 -2.81 -14.77 -24.20
N ALA A 122 -2.30 -13.56 -23.91
CA ALA A 122 -2.53 -12.38 -24.72
C ALA A 122 -2.01 -12.57 -26.18
N PRO A 123 -2.86 -12.34 -27.21
CA PRO A 123 -2.47 -12.54 -28.60
C PRO A 123 -1.67 -11.39 -29.17
N ASN A 124 -1.70 -10.22 -28.56
CA ASN A 124 -1.00 -9.00 -28.97
C ASN A 124 -0.70 -8.10 -27.76
N ILE A 125 0.16 -7.10 -27.98
CA ILE A 125 0.62 -6.19 -26.93
C ILE A 125 -0.52 -5.37 -26.31
N THR A 126 -1.52 -4.95 -27.12
CA THR A 126 -2.66 -4.18 -26.62
C THR A 126 -3.50 -4.99 -25.64
N ALA A 127 -3.80 -6.26 -25.98
CA ALA A 127 -4.51 -7.16 -25.06
C ALA A 127 -3.69 -7.38 -23.78
N LEU A 128 -2.37 -7.56 -23.90
CA LEU A 128 -1.49 -7.70 -22.76
C LEU A 128 -1.55 -6.47 -21.83
N CYS A 129 -1.49 -5.26 -22.39
CA CYS A 129 -1.59 -4.01 -21.63
C CYS A 129 -2.94 -3.90 -20.91
N ILE A 130 -4.05 -4.18 -21.57
CA ILE A 130 -5.39 -4.10 -20.99
C ILE A 130 -5.56 -5.12 -19.86
N LEU A 131 -5.16 -6.36 -20.09
CA LEU A 131 -5.27 -7.43 -19.09
C LEU A 131 -4.38 -7.14 -17.87
N ARG A 132 -3.18 -6.62 -18.08
CA ARG A 132 -2.27 -6.19 -17.02
C ARG A 132 -2.82 -5.01 -16.23
N PHE A 133 -3.47 -4.03 -16.89
CA PHE A 133 -4.14 -2.94 -16.20
C PHE A 133 -5.21 -3.46 -15.23
N PHE A 134 -6.11 -4.32 -15.71
CA PHE A 134 -7.17 -4.86 -14.87
C PHE A 134 -6.64 -5.81 -13.78
N ALA A 135 -5.59 -6.58 -14.07
CA ALA A 135 -4.91 -7.37 -13.04
C ALA A 135 -4.38 -6.49 -11.89
N GLY A 136 -3.70 -5.39 -12.23
CA GLY A 136 -3.24 -4.40 -11.25
C GLY A 136 -4.37 -3.67 -10.54
N PHE A 137 -5.44 -3.30 -11.24
CA PHE A 137 -6.59 -2.60 -10.70
C PHE A 137 -7.32 -3.43 -9.62
N PHE A 138 -7.65 -4.67 -9.92
CA PHE A 138 -8.31 -5.54 -8.95
C PHE A 138 -7.35 -6.01 -7.84
N GLY A 139 -6.08 -6.26 -8.17
CA GLY A 139 -5.07 -6.58 -7.16
C GLY A 139 -4.83 -5.43 -6.19
N GLY A 140 -4.69 -4.20 -6.71
CA GLY A 140 -4.48 -2.98 -5.95
C GLY A 140 -5.57 -2.68 -4.92
N ALA A 141 -6.77 -3.21 -5.14
CA ALA A 141 -7.88 -3.11 -4.20
C ALA A 141 -7.55 -3.66 -2.79
N SER A 142 -6.65 -4.63 -2.69
CA SER A 142 -6.25 -5.23 -1.40
C SER A 142 -5.37 -4.33 -0.54
N LEU A 143 -4.62 -3.40 -1.13
CA LEU A 143 -3.63 -2.58 -0.43
C LEU A 143 -4.23 -1.70 0.69
N PRO A 144 -5.25 -0.84 0.44
CA PRO A 144 -5.86 -0.04 1.49
C PRO A 144 -6.68 -0.89 2.47
N VAL A 145 -7.22 -2.01 2.00
CA VAL A 145 -8.01 -2.91 2.84
C VAL A 145 -7.12 -3.60 3.88
N CYS A 146 -5.89 -3.95 3.51
CA CYS A 146 -4.89 -4.49 4.44
C CYS A 146 -4.50 -3.46 5.51
N ALA A 147 -4.31 -2.19 5.13
CA ALA A 147 -4.08 -1.11 6.09
C ALA A 147 -5.27 -0.94 7.06
N GLY A 148 -6.49 -0.99 6.54
CA GLY A 148 -7.72 -0.97 7.35
C GLY A 148 -7.80 -2.16 8.30
N THR A 149 -7.53 -3.37 7.83
CA THR A 149 -7.50 -4.59 8.66
C THR A 149 -6.49 -4.47 9.80
N SER A 150 -5.30 -3.91 9.54
CA SER A 150 -4.29 -3.66 10.57
C SER A 150 -4.79 -2.67 11.64
N ALA A 151 -5.47 -1.60 11.23
CA ALA A 151 -6.05 -0.61 12.13
C ALA A 151 -7.22 -1.19 12.96
N ASP A 152 -7.99 -2.11 12.40
CA ASP A 152 -9.10 -2.78 13.08
C ASP A 152 -8.61 -3.79 14.15
N LEU A 153 -7.39 -4.36 13.99
CA LEU A 153 -6.84 -5.40 14.87
C LEU A 153 -5.96 -4.85 16.00
N PHE A 154 -5.28 -3.72 15.81
CA PHE A 154 -4.27 -3.23 16.74
C PHE A 154 -4.61 -1.85 17.28
N ARG A 155 -4.38 -1.68 18.58
CA ARG A 155 -4.52 -0.37 19.25
C ARG A 155 -3.42 0.59 18.76
N PRO A 156 -3.65 1.92 18.80
CA PRO A 156 -2.67 2.91 18.33
C PRO A 156 -1.27 2.76 18.94
N GLN A 157 -1.18 2.27 20.17
CA GLN A 157 0.09 2.04 20.88
C GLN A 157 0.96 0.95 20.23
N ASN A 158 0.32 -0.10 19.68
CA ASN A 158 0.98 -1.24 19.03
C ASN A 158 0.92 -1.16 17.49
N PHE A 159 0.35 -0.09 16.97
CA PHE A 159 0.13 0.08 15.53
C PHE A 159 1.45 0.17 14.74
N ALA A 160 2.53 0.67 15.36
CA ALA A 160 3.82 0.74 14.69
C ALA A 160 4.37 -0.63 14.30
N ILE A 161 4.30 -1.61 15.18
CA ILE A 161 4.77 -2.97 14.89
C ILE A 161 3.90 -3.61 13.79
N ALA A 162 2.58 -3.49 13.92
CA ALA A 162 1.64 -4.00 12.93
C ALA A 162 1.79 -3.30 11.58
N GLY A 163 1.90 -1.96 11.59
CA GLY A 163 2.14 -1.15 10.40
C GLY A 163 3.49 -1.44 9.74
N SER A 164 4.50 -1.78 10.54
CA SER A 164 5.80 -2.20 10.03
C SER A 164 5.70 -3.49 9.22
N PHE A 165 5.01 -4.50 9.73
CA PHE A 165 4.74 -5.72 8.97
C PHE A 165 3.90 -5.46 7.72
N LEU A 166 2.86 -4.63 7.84
CA LEU A 166 1.99 -4.26 6.75
C LEU A 166 2.75 -3.63 5.57
N LEU A 167 3.69 -2.73 5.85
CA LEU A 167 4.46 -2.03 4.82
C LEU A 167 5.63 -2.86 4.28
N TYR A 168 6.20 -3.75 5.08
CA TYR A 168 7.32 -4.60 4.67
C TYR A 168 7.00 -5.43 3.43
N PHE A 169 5.87 -6.12 3.42
CA PHE A 169 5.52 -7.04 2.34
C PHE A 169 5.31 -6.36 0.98
N PRO A 170 4.56 -5.25 0.86
CA PRO A 170 4.44 -4.54 -0.42
C PRO A 170 5.75 -3.96 -0.96
N PHE A 171 6.71 -3.61 -0.09
CA PHE A 171 8.01 -3.10 -0.54
C PHE A 171 8.99 -4.22 -0.88
N LEU A 172 8.86 -5.39 -0.27
CA LEU A 172 9.63 -6.58 -0.64
C LEU A 172 9.21 -7.14 -2.01
N GLY A 173 7.92 -7.00 -2.38
CA GLY A 173 7.37 -7.51 -3.64
C GLY A 173 8.17 -7.10 -4.86
N PRO A 174 8.36 -5.80 -5.12
CA PRO A 174 9.13 -5.31 -6.26
C PRO A 174 10.58 -5.81 -6.32
N ALA A 175 11.22 -6.07 -5.19
CA ALA A 175 12.56 -6.62 -5.15
C ALA A 175 12.61 -8.11 -5.54
N MET A 176 11.61 -8.87 -5.09
CA MET A 176 11.54 -10.31 -5.36
C MET A 176 11.04 -10.64 -6.77
N GLY A 177 10.35 -9.67 -7.44
CA GLY A 177 9.82 -9.87 -8.79
C GLY A 177 10.90 -10.19 -9.83
N PRO A 178 11.92 -9.35 -10.03
CA PRO A 178 12.98 -9.62 -10.98
C PRO A 178 13.84 -10.85 -10.59
N PHE A 179 13.99 -11.12 -9.30
CA PHE A 179 14.71 -12.31 -8.84
C PHE A 179 13.99 -13.60 -9.32
N ILE A 180 12.75 -13.79 -8.96
CA ILE A 180 11.99 -14.98 -9.37
C ILE A 180 11.69 -14.92 -10.88
N GLY A 181 11.31 -13.75 -11.39
CA GLY A 181 11.00 -13.52 -12.79
C GLY A 181 12.20 -13.78 -13.72
N GLY A 182 13.44 -13.44 -13.29
CA GLY A 182 14.66 -13.72 -14.02
C GLY A 182 14.81 -15.20 -14.33
N PHE A 183 14.82 -16.05 -13.30
CA PHE A 183 14.93 -17.49 -13.46
C PHE A 183 13.75 -18.11 -14.23
N VAL A 184 12.52 -17.64 -13.97
CA VAL A 184 11.34 -18.14 -14.65
C VAL A 184 11.36 -17.80 -16.15
N THR A 185 11.70 -16.56 -16.51
CA THR A 185 11.73 -16.12 -17.91
C THR A 185 12.89 -16.71 -18.70
N GLU A 186 14.04 -16.91 -18.06
CA GLU A 186 15.21 -17.56 -18.67
C GLU A 186 14.90 -19.00 -19.12
N HIS A 187 14.23 -19.79 -18.26
CA HIS A 187 13.99 -21.20 -18.53
C HIS A 187 12.69 -21.48 -19.30
N ARG A 188 11.68 -20.62 -19.21
CA ARG A 188 10.32 -20.88 -19.71
C ARG A 188 9.71 -19.73 -20.54
N GLY A 189 10.43 -18.60 -20.68
CA GLY A 189 9.96 -17.44 -21.40
C GLY A 189 8.97 -16.55 -20.63
N TRP A 190 8.64 -15.38 -21.18
CA TRP A 190 7.89 -14.32 -20.50
C TRP A 190 6.47 -14.72 -20.04
N LYS A 191 5.77 -15.61 -20.78
CA LYS A 191 4.42 -16.05 -20.43
C LYS A 191 4.36 -16.70 -19.05
N TRP A 192 5.40 -17.44 -18.70
CA TRP A 192 5.48 -18.09 -17.40
C TRP A 192 5.60 -17.12 -16.24
N SER A 193 6.06 -15.90 -16.46
CA SER A 193 6.02 -14.84 -15.42
C SER A 193 4.55 -14.54 -15.02
N GLN A 194 3.61 -14.55 -15.99
CA GLN A 194 2.20 -14.35 -15.72
C GLN A 194 1.55 -15.55 -15.03
N TYR A 195 1.89 -16.76 -15.46
CA TYR A 195 1.36 -17.98 -14.82
C TYR A 195 1.88 -18.10 -13.39
N THR A 196 3.16 -17.81 -13.14
CA THR A 196 3.73 -17.77 -11.79
C THR A 196 2.99 -16.77 -10.91
N LEU A 197 2.75 -15.55 -11.39
CA LEU A 197 1.98 -14.55 -10.65
C LEU A 197 0.56 -15.03 -10.36
N ALA A 198 -0.12 -15.66 -11.33
CA ALA A 198 -1.48 -16.20 -11.13
C ALA A 198 -1.48 -17.30 -10.06
N ILE A 199 -0.48 -18.19 -10.04
CA ILE A 199 -0.31 -19.21 -9.00
C ILE A 199 -0.13 -18.56 -7.62
N PHE A 200 0.71 -17.55 -7.50
CA PHE A 200 0.90 -16.82 -6.23
C PHE A 200 -0.38 -16.10 -5.79
N CYS A 201 -1.15 -15.51 -6.72
CA CYS A 201 -2.44 -14.91 -6.42
C CYS A 201 -3.41 -15.97 -5.84
N LEU A 202 -3.53 -17.13 -6.48
CA LEU A 202 -4.39 -18.20 -5.99
C LEU A 202 -3.91 -18.76 -4.66
N ALA A 203 -2.60 -18.98 -4.50
CA ALA A 203 -2.01 -19.44 -3.25
C ALA A 203 -2.25 -18.46 -2.09
N SER A 204 -2.24 -17.16 -2.36
CA SER A 204 -2.54 -16.13 -1.36
C SER A 204 -4.04 -16.01 -1.06
N TRP A 205 -4.91 -16.38 -2.02
CA TRP A 205 -6.36 -16.29 -1.88
C TRP A 205 -6.96 -17.44 -1.08
N LEU A 206 -6.43 -18.66 -1.21
CA LEU A 206 -6.96 -19.82 -0.49
C LEU A 206 -7.04 -19.63 1.03
N PRO A 207 -6.02 -19.09 1.72
CA PRO A 207 -6.09 -18.85 3.17
C PRO A 207 -7.11 -17.77 3.59
N VAL A 208 -7.64 -16.97 2.65
CA VAL A 208 -8.66 -15.93 2.96
C VAL A 208 -9.93 -16.54 3.52
N PHE A 209 -10.22 -17.81 3.18
CA PHE A 209 -11.39 -18.52 3.73
C PHE A 209 -11.26 -18.87 5.22
N LEU A 210 -10.06 -18.85 5.76
CA LEU A 210 -9.79 -19.07 7.18
C LEU A 210 -9.89 -17.76 8.01
N LEU A 211 -10.00 -16.59 7.33
CA LEU A 211 -10.07 -15.30 7.99
C LEU A 211 -11.49 -14.97 8.45
N GLU A 212 -11.54 -14.15 9.50
CA GLU A 212 -12.79 -13.59 10.01
C GLU A 212 -12.88 -12.09 9.68
N GLU A 213 -14.12 -11.57 9.63
CA GLU A 213 -14.35 -10.14 9.38
C GLU A 213 -13.79 -9.29 10.52
N THR A 214 -13.06 -8.23 10.17
CA THR A 214 -12.43 -7.32 11.13
C THR A 214 -13.10 -5.96 11.23
N TYR A 215 -13.95 -5.60 10.27
CA TYR A 215 -14.58 -4.29 10.25
C TYR A 215 -15.77 -4.22 11.20
N LEU A 216 -15.60 -3.48 12.29
CA LEU A 216 -16.54 -3.41 13.41
C LEU A 216 -17.98 -3.07 12.98
N ARG A 217 -18.16 -2.10 12.05
CA ARG A 217 -19.49 -1.68 11.60
C ARG A 217 -20.24 -2.83 10.92
N VAL A 218 -19.56 -3.64 10.11
CA VAL A 218 -20.16 -4.80 9.42
C VAL A 218 -20.47 -5.91 10.42
N ILE A 219 -19.60 -6.15 11.39
CA ILE A 219 -19.82 -7.13 12.46
C ILE A 219 -21.08 -6.76 13.25
N MET A 220 -21.19 -5.51 13.69
CA MET A 220 -22.34 -5.02 14.44
C MET A 220 -23.64 -5.01 13.62
N ALA A 221 -23.55 -4.64 12.33
CA ALA A 221 -24.72 -4.68 11.42
C ALA A 221 -25.24 -6.11 11.26
N ARG A 222 -24.33 -7.10 11.08
CA ARG A 222 -24.73 -8.52 10.97
C ARG A 222 -25.36 -9.03 12.27
N ARG A 223 -24.81 -8.66 13.45
CA ARG A 223 -25.41 -9.02 14.75
C ARG A 223 -26.81 -8.46 14.91
N LYS A 224 -27.02 -7.16 14.59
CA LYS A 224 -28.34 -6.54 14.62
C LYS A 224 -29.34 -7.24 13.68
N GLN A 225 -28.91 -7.60 12.47
CA GLN A 225 -29.74 -8.35 11.52
C GLN A 225 -30.12 -9.73 12.06
N THR A 226 -29.20 -10.45 12.69
CA THR A 226 -29.49 -11.75 13.31
C THR A 226 -30.45 -11.62 14.48
N GLN A 227 -30.31 -10.60 15.31
CA GLN A 227 -31.24 -10.31 16.41
C GLN A 227 -32.62 -9.88 15.92
N GLN A 228 -32.66 -9.02 14.87
CA GLN A 228 -33.93 -8.57 14.26
C GLN A 228 -34.65 -9.66 13.49
N ALA A 229 -33.91 -10.57 12.83
CA ALA A 229 -34.49 -11.76 12.20
C ALA A 229 -35.15 -12.71 13.24
N ALA A 230 -34.64 -12.71 14.48
CA ALA A 230 -35.26 -13.44 15.58
C ALA A 230 -36.52 -12.75 16.16
N THR A 231 -36.70 -11.43 15.90
CA THR A 231 -37.80 -10.64 16.48
C THR A 231 -38.76 -10.07 15.47
N ALA A 232 -38.72 -10.48 14.21
CA ALA A 232 -39.69 -10.14 13.11
C ALA A 232 -40.13 -8.66 13.07
N VAL A 233 -39.19 -7.69 13.01
CA VAL A 233 -39.54 -6.26 12.89
C VAL A 233 -38.94 -5.65 11.62
N SER A 234 -39.82 -4.98 10.90
CA SER A 234 -39.72 -4.23 9.64
C SER A 234 -38.38 -3.62 9.26
N GLN A 235 -38.00 -3.87 8.00
CA GLN A 235 -36.83 -3.30 7.32
C GLN A 235 -37.06 -1.83 6.92
N ALA A 236 -36.20 -0.93 7.36
CA ALA A 236 -36.09 0.40 6.77
C ALA A 236 -35.42 0.29 5.38
N ALA A 237 -35.98 0.94 4.38
CA ALA A 237 -35.52 0.89 2.99
C ALA A 237 -34.08 1.40 2.86
N LYS A 238 -33.20 0.57 2.25
CA LYS A 238 -31.83 0.97 1.89
C LYS A 238 -31.89 2.01 0.75
N PRO A 239 -31.11 3.09 0.81
CA PRO A 239 -31.03 4.04 -0.30
C PRO A 239 -30.54 3.35 -1.58
N PRO A 240 -30.94 3.80 -2.78
CA PRO A 240 -30.57 3.17 -4.04
C PRO A 240 -29.06 3.17 -4.23
N ALA A 241 -28.50 2.01 -4.57
CA ALA A 241 -27.06 1.77 -4.69
C ALA A 241 -26.36 2.71 -5.69
N SER A 242 -27.06 3.20 -6.71
CA SER A 242 -26.53 4.09 -7.74
C SER A 242 -26.16 5.48 -7.23
N THR A 243 -26.98 6.07 -6.34
CA THR A 243 -26.72 7.41 -5.78
C THR A 243 -25.58 7.38 -4.76
N LEU A 244 -25.47 6.27 -4.03
CA LEU A 244 -24.35 6.04 -3.11
C LEU A 244 -23.03 5.84 -3.87
N LEU A 245 -23.05 5.13 -4.99
CA LEU A 245 -21.85 4.81 -5.78
C LEU A 245 -21.25 6.06 -6.43
N LEU A 246 -22.05 6.91 -7.04
CA LEU A 246 -21.60 8.16 -7.67
C LEU A 246 -21.05 9.17 -6.64
N GLY A 247 -21.73 9.35 -5.51
CA GLY A 247 -21.26 10.23 -4.43
C GLY A 247 -19.95 9.74 -3.81
N VAL A 248 -19.84 8.43 -3.59
CA VAL A 248 -18.63 7.79 -3.07
C VAL A 248 -17.49 7.91 -4.08
N LEU A 249 -17.70 7.64 -5.37
CA LEU A 249 -16.70 7.79 -6.42
C LEU A 249 -16.17 9.22 -6.50
N PHE A 250 -17.06 10.22 -6.48
CA PHE A 250 -16.69 11.62 -6.57
C PHE A 250 -15.84 12.06 -5.35
N ILE A 251 -16.25 11.71 -4.14
CA ILE A 251 -15.51 12.01 -2.91
C ILE A 251 -14.17 11.28 -2.89
N THR A 252 -14.13 10.02 -3.33
CA THR A 252 -12.93 9.16 -3.24
C THR A 252 -11.88 9.52 -4.29
N LEU A 253 -12.28 10.02 -5.46
CA LEU A 253 -11.34 10.46 -6.51
C LEU A 253 -10.90 11.91 -6.33
N LEU A 254 -11.84 12.83 -6.05
CA LEU A 254 -11.53 14.26 -5.96
C LEU A 254 -10.84 14.65 -4.66
N ARG A 255 -11.19 14.02 -3.55
CA ARG A 255 -10.60 14.37 -2.25
C ARG A 255 -9.09 14.08 -2.19
N PRO A 256 -8.57 12.90 -2.57
CA PRO A 256 -7.12 12.65 -2.62
C PRO A 256 -6.41 13.58 -3.60
N THR A 257 -6.98 13.79 -4.78
CA THR A 257 -6.40 14.69 -5.78
C THR A 257 -6.34 16.13 -5.28
N LYS A 258 -7.42 16.62 -4.66
CA LYS A 258 -7.43 17.95 -4.04
C LYS A 258 -6.38 18.05 -2.92
N MET A 259 -6.30 17.06 -2.02
CA MET A 259 -5.29 17.03 -0.95
C MET A 259 -3.86 17.06 -1.48
N LEU A 260 -3.59 16.40 -2.61
CA LEU A 260 -2.27 16.39 -3.22
C LEU A 260 -1.79 17.79 -3.62
N PHE A 261 -2.70 18.69 -3.98
CA PHE A 261 -2.35 20.05 -4.43
C PHE A 261 -2.57 21.13 -3.35
N THR A 262 -3.40 20.87 -2.34
CA THR A 262 -3.75 21.88 -1.33
C THR A 262 -3.05 21.68 0.02
N GLU A 263 -2.57 20.45 0.31
CA GLU A 263 -1.95 20.12 1.60
C GLU A 263 -0.43 19.95 1.46
N PRO A 264 0.40 20.89 1.93
CA PRO A 264 1.85 20.85 1.78
C PRO A 264 2.48 19.55 2.32
N ILE A 265 2.00 19.05 3.46
CA ILE A 265 2.50 17.78 4.03
C ILE A 265 2.27 16.63 3.05
N VAL A 266 1.06 16.52 2.49
CA VAL A 266 0.72 15.46 1.52
C VAL A 266 1.55 15.62 0.26
N SER A 267 1.68 16.85 -0.27
CA SER A 267 2.42 17.13 -1.50
C SER A 267 3.90 16.76 -1.39
N PHE A 268 4.60 17.28 -0.38
CA PHE A 268 6.04 17.04 -0.23
C PHE A 268 6.36 15.59 0.11
N LEU A 269 5.58 14.96 1.00
CA LEU A 269 5.79 13.55 1.31
C LEU A 269 5.43 12.64 0.15
N SER A 270 4.36 12.95 -0.60
CA SER A 270 4.00 12.16 -1.78
C SER A 270 5.04 12.29 -2.87
N LEU A 271 5.61 13.48 -3.07
CA LEU A 271 6.70 13.70 -4.02
C LEU A 271 7.95 12.92 -3.61
N TYR A 272 8.34 12.98 -2.33
CA TYR A 272 9.47 12.23 -1.78
C TYR A 272 9.31 10.72 -1.99
N VAL A 273 8.16 10.16 -1.59
CA VAL A 273 7.88 8.74 -1.73
C VAL A 273 7.79 8.32 -3.20
N ALA A 274 7.14 9.13 -4.03
CA ALA A 274 6.96 8.86 -5.44
C ALA A 274 8.29 8.84 -6.19
N PHE A 275 9.19 9.78 -5.89
CA PHE A 275 10.53 9.80 -6.48
C PHE A 275 11.35 8.56 -6.07
N ASN A 276 11.38 8.23 -4.76
CA ASN A 276 12.08 7.04 -4.29
C ASN A 276 11.53 5.76 -4.95
N PHE A 277 10.22 5.70 -5.14
CA PHE A 277 9.58 4.57 -5.82
C PHE A 277 9.93 4.53 -7.31
N ALA A 278 9.98 5.70 -7.96
CA ALA A 278 10.43 5.83 -9.35
C ALA A 278 11.88 5.34 -9.54
N VAL A 279 12.78 5.64 -8.60
CA VAL A 279 14.17 5.13 -8.62
C VAL A 279 14.20 3.60 -8.53
N ILE A 280 13.39 2.99 -7.65
CA ILE A 280 13.30 1.52 -7.57
C ILE A 280 12.80 0.94 -8.89
N PHE A 281 11.81 1.56 -9.52
CA PHE A 281 11.28 1.11 -10.80
C PHE A 281 12.25 1.35 -11.98
N THR A 282 13.07 2.41 -11.91
CA THR A 282 14.18 2.64 -12.83
C THR A 282 15.17 1.47 -12.83
N PHE A 283 15.41 0.86 -11.67
CA PHE A 283 16.31 -0.30 -11.57
C PHE A 283 15.85 -1.51 -12.40
N PHE A 284 14.54 -1.65 -12.68
CA PHE A 284 14.05 -2.74 -13.52
C PHE A 284 14.54 -2.66 -14.97
N ALA A 285 14.86 -1.47 -15.45
CA ALA A 285 15.45 -1.27 -16.76
C ALA A 285 16.99 -1.08 -16.68
N SER A 286 17.49 -0.30 -15.71
CA SER A 286 18.91 0.03 -15.62
C SER A 286 19.79 -1.11 -15.14
N VAL A 287 19.33 -1.94 -14.20
CA VAL A 287 20.14 -3.08 -13.69
C VAL A 287 20.38 -4.12 -14.80
N PRO A 288 19.37 -4.62 -15.54
CA PRO A 288 19.61 -5.51 -16.67
C PRO A 288 20.53 -4.90 -17.74
N TYR A 289 20.35 -3.63 -18.05
CA TYR A 289 21.18 -2.92 -19.01
C TYR A 289 22.65 -2.85 -18.57
N VAL A 290 22.92 -2.37 -17.36
CA VAL A 290 24.28 -2.18 -16.86
C VAL A 290 24.98 -3.51 -16.64
N PHE A 291 24.34 -4.45 -15.95
CA PHE A 291 24.98 -5.74 -15.61
C PHE A 291 25.11 -6.64 -16.84
N GLY A 292 24.16 -6.60 -17.77
CA GLY A 292 24.28 -7.31 -19.05
C GLY A 292 25.39 -6.74 -19.93
N LEU A 293 25.49 -5.38 -20.03
CA LEU A 293 26.47 -4.73 -20.89
C LEU A 293 27.90 -4.82 -20.34
N VAL A 294 28.07 -4.59 -19.02
CA VAL A 294 29.41 -4.45 -18.39
C VAL A 294 29.95 -5.80 -17.92
N TYR A 295 29.10 -6.64 -17.35
CA TYR A 295 29.49 -7.90 -16.72
C TYR A 295 29.06 -9.15 -17.49
N GLY A 296 28.22 -9.01 -18.51
CA GLY A 296 27.71 -10.12 -19.31
C GLY A 296 26.74 -11.05 -18.55
N PHE A 297 26.07 -10.53 -17.52
CA PHE A 297 25.13 -11.29 -16.70
C PHE A 297 23.92 -11.74 -17.52
N ASP A 298 23.49 -12.98 -17.29
CA ASP A 298 22.21 -13.48 -17.79
C ASP A 298 21.02 -12.95 -16.99
N ARG A 299 19.81 -13.40 -17.32
CA ARG A 299 18.58 -12.91 -16.67
C ARG A 299 18.46 -13.34 -15.22
N GLY A 300 18.87 -14.58 -14.92
CA GLY A 300 18.85 -15.12 -13.55
C GLY A 300 19.88 -14.42 -12.67
N GLU A 301 21.11 -14.26 -13.16
CA GLU A 301 22.20 -13.55 -12.46
C GLU A 301 21.82 -12.08 -12.21
N THR A 302 21.26 -11.42 -13.20
CA THR A 302 20.72 -10.05 -13.05
C THR A 302 19.60 -10.00 -12.01
N GLY A 303 18.75 -11.02 -11.96
CA GLY A 303 17.72 -11.18 -10.94
C GLY A 303 18.28 -11.24 -9.51
N LEU A 304 19.42 -11.91 -9.31
CA LEU A 304 20.10 -11.99 -8.01
C LEU A 304 20.52 -10.62 -7.47
N VAL A 305 20.87 -9.66 -8.34
CA VAL A 305 21.22 -8.29 -7.92
C VAL A 305 20.08 -7.62 -7.14
N PHE A 306 18.84 -7.94 -7.47
CA PHE A 306 17.68 -7.39 -6.77
C PHE A 306 17.50 -7.93 -5.34
N LEU A 307 18.17 -9.03 -4.97
CA LEU A 307 18.20 -9.47 -3.58
C LEU A 307 18.84 -8.43 -2.66
N ALA A 308 19.76 -7.58 -3.16
CA ALA A 308 20.34 -6.48 -2.38
C ALA A 308 19.23 -5.47 -1.98
N VAL A 309 18.28 -5.16 -2.88
CA VAL A 309 17.11 -4.33 -2.56
C VAL A 309 16.20 -5.04 -1.54
N GLY A 310 15.98 -6.35 -1.73
CA GLY A 310 15.22 -7.17 -0.78
C GLY A 310 15.85 -7.21 0.62
N LEU A 311 17.18 -7.30 0.69
CA LEU A 311 17.91 -7.23 1.95
C LEU A 311 17.76 -5.86 2.62
N GLY A 312 17.85 -4.76 1.86
CA GLY A 312 17.58 -3.42 2.36
C GLY A 312 16.16 -3.27 2.94
N CYS A 313 15.16 -3.81 2.25
CA CYS A 313 13.78 -3.86 2.76
C CYS A 313 13.70 -4.69 4.06
N THR A 314 14.40 -5.82 4.13
CA THR A 314 14.39 -6.68 5.33
C THR A 314 15.05 -5.99 6.52
N LEU A 315 16.16 -5.28 6.31
CA LEU A 315 16.83 -4.49 7.35
C LEU A 315 16.01 -3.26 7.80
N SER A 316 15.13 -2.75 6.95
CA SER A 316 14.26 -1.61 7.31
C SER A 316 13.26 -1.96 8.41
N LEU A 317 12.77 -3.20 8.45
CA LEU A 317 11.78 -3.64 9.43
C LEU A 317 12.30 -3.57 10.89
N PRO A 318 13.42 -4.23 11.27
CA PRO A 318 13.95 -4.11 12.63
C PRO A 318 14.40 -2.67 12.94
N THR A 319 14.96 -1.94 11.97
CA THR A 319 15.36 -0.54 12.17
C THR A 319 14.16 0.33 12.57
N ALA A 320 13.04 0.24 11.85
CA ALA A 320 11.83 0.97 12.17
C ALA A 320 11.26 0.61 13.56
N ILE A 321 11.25 -0.68 13.91
CA ILE A 321 10.76 -1.15 15.22
C ILE A 321 11.68 -0.66 16.35
N ILE A 322 13.00 -0.72 16.17
CA ILE A 322 13.98 -0.26 17.17
C ILE A 322 13.83 1.23 17.41
N LEU A 323 13.76 2.03 16.35
CA LEU A 323 13.60 3.47 16.45
C LEU A 323 12.24 3.88 17.06
N ASP A 324 11.16 3.19 16.70
CA ASP A 324 9.86 3.41 17.35
C ASP A 324 9.95 3.16 18.86
N ARG A 325 10.60 2.06 19.28
CA ARG A 325 10.78 1.75 20.71
C ARG A 325 11.67 2.75 21.43
N LEU A 326 12.77 3.16 20.83
CA LEU A 326 13.75 4.06 21.46
C LEU A 326 13.28 5.51 21.54
N VAL A 327 12.53 5.99 20.56
CA VAL A 327 12.12 7.40 20.47
C VAL A 327 10.64 7.56 20.82
N TYR A 328 9.74 7.03 20.00
CA TYR A 328 8.32 7.29 20.10
C TYR A 328 7.70 6.67 21.37
N GLN A 329 7.94 5.38 21.63
CA GLN A 329 7.35 4.70 22.80
C GLN A 329 7.93 5.18 24.12
N LYS A 330 9.20 5.62 24.15
CA LYS A 330 9.80 6.24 25.33
C LYS A 330 9.09 7.54 25.68
N LYS A 331 8.83 8.41 24.69
CA LYS A 331 8.08 9.65 24.88
C LYS A 331 6.61 9.40 25.21
N TRP A 332 5.99 8.38 24.59
CA TRP A 332 4.61 7.98 24.90
C TRP A 332 4.42 7.56 26.36
N LYS A 333 5.37 6.83 26.93
CA LYS A 333 5.34 6.42 28.35
C LYS A 333 5.41 7.61 29.30
N ILE A 334 6.10 8.68 28.93
CA ILE A 334 6.24 9.91 29.74
C ILE A 334 4.98 10.77 29.62
N SER A 335 4.41 10.89 28.42
CA SER A 335 3.26 11.76 28.14
C SER A 335 2.25 11.05 27.23
N PRO A 336 1.40 10.16 27.77
CA PRO A 336 0.43 9.41 26.98
C PRO A 336 -0.55 10.33 26.24
N GLY A 337 -0.71 10.14 24.93
CA GLY A 337 -1.62 10.92 24.09
C GLY A 337 -1.11 12.29 23.63
N LYS A 338 0.06 12.76 24.12
CA LYS A 338 0.64 14.07 23.80
C LYS A 338 1.87 13.98 22.87
N VAL A 339 2.22 12.79 22.39
CA VAL A 339 3.39 12.63 21.51
C VAL A 339 3.04 13.07 20.09
N ALA A 340 3.86 13.98 19.54
CA ALA A 340 3.69 14.49 18.19
C ALA A 340 3.97 13.39 17.13
N PRO A 341 3.18 13.29 16.05
CA PRO A 341 3.42 12.34 14.95
C PRO A 341 4.81 12.53 14.31
N GLU A 342 5.37 13.73 14.34
CA GLU A 342 6.69 14.09 13.83
C GLU A 342 7.83 13.28 14.46
N GLU A 343 7.63 12.74 15.67
CA GLU A 343 8.61 11.89 16.34
C GLU A 343 8.85 10.55 15.61
N ARG A 344 7.99 10.17 14.68
CA ARG A 344 8.19 9.00 13.82
C ARG A 344 9.05 9.31 12.59
N LEU A 345 9.29 10.58 12.27
CA LEU A 345 10.16 10.97 11.17
C LEU A 345 11.64 10.69 11.43
N TRP A 346 12.06 10.40 12.67
CA TRP A 346 13.44 9.99 12.96
C TRP A 346 13.92 8.83 12.10
N ALA A 347 13.05 7.83 11.93
CA ALA A 347 13.38 6.70 11.06
C ALA A 347 13.39 7.12 9.56
N ALA A 348 12.55 8.07 9.15
CA ALA A 348 12.59 8.61 7.78
C ALA A 348 13.84 9.46 7.53
N MET A 349 14.31 10.20 8.53
CA MET A 349 15.54 11.00 8.44
C MET A 349 16.79 10.13 8.30
N LEU A 350 16.88 9.02 9.07
CA LEU A 350 17.92 8.03 8.90
C LEU A 350 17.78 7.29 7.57
N GLY A 351 16.56 6.98 7.18
CA GLY A 351 16.24 6.29 5.94
C GLY A 351 16.38 7.15 4.70
N ALA A 352 16.48 8.47 4.82
CA ALA A 352 16.80 9.35 3.70
C ALA A 352 18.20 9.07 3.13
N LEU A 353 19.06 8.43 3.92
CA LEU A 353 20.36 7.89 3.49
C LEU A 353 20.22 6.50 2.84
N GLY A 354 19.06 5.84 2.97
CA GLY A 354 18.73 4.54 2.37
C GLY A 354 17.27 4.48 1.94
N ILE A 355 17.03 4.41 0.64
CA ILE A 355 15.71 4.51 -0.01
C ILE A 355 14.61 3.66 0.66
N PRO A 356 14.80 2.35 0.97
CA PRO A 356 13.74 1.52 1.53
C PRO A 356 13.26 1.97 2.92
N ILE A 357 14.18 2.43 3.76
CA ILE A 357 13.87 2.87 5.14
C ILE A 357 13.05 4.16 5.12
N GLY A 358 13.44 5.10 4.26
CA GLY A 358 12.74 6.38 4.12
C GLY A 358 11.29 6.25 3.66
N LEU A 359 11.05 5.42 2.65
CA LEU A 359 9.70 5.12 2.14
C LEU A 359 8.76 4.59 3.22
N PHE A 360 9.24 3.62 3.97
CA PHE A 360 8.50 2.96 5.02
C PHE A 360 8.00 3.93 6.10
N CYS A 361 8.91 4.73 6.63
CA CYS A 361 8.62 5.63 7.74
C CYS A 361 7.74 6.82 7.32
N THR A 362 7.86 7.26 6.07
CA THR A 362 7.02 8.31 5.51
C THR A 362 5.56 7.89 5.42
N CYS A 363 5.29 6.66 5.01
CA CYS A 363 3.92 6.12 4.98
C CYS A 363 3.31 6.03 6.38
N LEU A 364 4.08 5.60 7.39
CA LEU A 364 3.62 5.58 8.78
C LEU A 364 3.27 6.99 9.30
N TYR A 365 4.09 7.98 8.99
CA TYR A 365 3.83 9.36 9.39
C TYR A 365 2.54 9.92 8.78
N LEU A 366 2.27 9.65 7.48
CA LEU A 366 1.03 10.07 6.83
C LEU A 366 -0.22 9.47 7.51
N ILE A 367 -0.17 8.19 7.89
CA ILE A 367 -1.29 7.50 8.54
C ILE A 367 -1.61 8.16 9.89
N GLU A 368 -0.60 8.63 10.62
CA GLU A 368 -0.78 9.20 11.95
C GLU A 368 -1.10 10.69 11.98
N THR A 369 -0.68 11.44 10.96
CA THR A 369 -0.87 12.91 10.92
C THR A 369 -2.34 13.29 10.79
N TYR A 370 -3.12 12.52 10.04
CA TYR A 370 -4.51 12.84 9.73
C TYR A 370 -5.51 12.00 10.53
N ALA A 371 -6.74 12.53 10.72
CA ALA A 371 -7.85 11.76 11.27
C ALA A 371 -8.23 10.61 10.33
N ALA A 372 -8.81 9.51 10.83
CA ALA A 372 -8.97 8.25 10.12
C ALA A 372 -9.52 8.37 8.68
N LEU A 373 -10.54 9.21 8.46
CA LEU A 373 -11.13 9.42 7.13
C LEU A 373 -10.24 10.24 6.19
N THR A 374 -9.50 11.20 6.75
CA THR A 374 -8.58 12.09 6.01
C THR A 374 -7.25 11.39 5.76
N ALA A 375 -6.80 10.53 6.68
CA ALA A 375 -5.62 9.69 6.51
C ALA A 375 -5.74 8.74 5.30
N ALA A 376 -6.91 8.12 5.11
CA ALA A 376 -7.15 7.27 3.94
C ALA A 376 -6.99 8.05 2.61
N SER A 377 -7.50 9.29 2.57
CA SER A 377 -7.35 10.16 1.39
C SER A 377 -5.89 10.61 1.18
N ALA A 378 -5.14 10.91 2.23
CA ALA A 378 -3.72 11.26 2.15
C ALA A 378 -2.87 10.09 1.64
N ILE A 379 -3.15 8.86 2.09
CA ILE A 379 -2.48 7.65 1.61
C ILE A 379 -2.84 7.37 0.16
N ALA A 380 -4.11 7.57 -0.25
CA ALA A 380 -4.54 7.41 -1.63
C ALA A 380 -3.85 8.44 -2.55
N ALA A 381 -3.71 9.70 -2.13
CA ALA A 381 -2.97 10.74 -2.84
C ALA A 381 -1.49 10.37 -3.00
N ASN A 382 -0.85 9.91 -1.92
CA ASN A 382 0.52 9.40 -1.95
C ASN A 382 0.66 8.21 -2.91
N GLY A 383 -0.27 7.24 -2.84
CA GLY A 383 -0.30 6.09 -3.73
C GLY A 383 -0.43 6.48 -5.20
N LEU A 384 -1.34 7.42 -5.51
CA LEU A 384 -1.55 7.91 -6.87
C LEU A 384 -0.26 8.44 -7.49
N LEU A 385 0.39 9.40 -6.84
CA LEU A 385 1.63 10.01 -7.35
C LEU A 385 2.77 8.98 -7.43
N ARG A 386 2.92 8.13 -6.42
CA ARG A 386 3.92 7.07 -6.34
C ARG A 386 3.85 6.10 -7.51
N TYR A 387 2.66 5.59 -7.81
CA TYR A 387 2.48 4.62 -8.88
C TYR A 387 2.52 5.25 -10.27
N ILE A 388 2.08 6.50 -10.44
CA ILE A 388 2.22 7.22 -11.70
C ILE A 388 3.70 7.41 -12.03
N LEU A 389 4.50 7.98 -11.12
CA LEU A 389 5.94 8.18 -11.35
C LEU A 389 6.66 6.84 -11.48
N GLY A 390 6.40 5.86 -10.60
CA GLY A 390 7.01 4.54 -10.69
C GLY A 390 6.71 3.82 -12.00
N GLY A 391 5.50 3.93 -12.52
CA GLY A 391 5.14 3.32 -13.80
C GLY A 391 5.70 4.03 -15.02
N THR A 392 5.90 5.36 -14.97
CA THR A 392 6.39 6.13 -16.14
C THR A 392 7.91 6.15 -16.26
N PHE A 393 8.65 6.10 -15.17
CA PHE A 393 10.11 6.17 -15.20
C PHE A 393 10.78 5.07 -16.05
N PRO A 394 10.38 3.79 -15.96
CA PRO A 394 10.97 2.74 -16.82
C PRO A 394 10.86 3.01 -18.32
N LEU A 395 9.85 3.77 -18.77
CA LEU A 395 9.62 4.03 -20.18
C LEU A 395 10.74 4.85 -20.85
N PHE A 396 11.41 5.71 -20.12
CA PHE A 396 12.49 6.55 -20.64
C PHE A 396 13.86 6.24 -20.02
N THR A 397 13.93 5.34 -19.05
CA THR A 397 15.17 5.01 -18.32
C THR A 397 16.27 4.56 -19.28
N LEU A 398 15.97 3.65 -20.20
CA LEU A 398 17.00 3.13 -21.11
C LEU A 398 17.54 4.22 -22.02
N GLN A 399 16.66 5.03 -22.64
CA GLN A 399 17.10 6.16 -23.47
C GLN A 399 17.95 7.17 -22.69
N MET A 400 17.64 7.36 -21.39
CA MET A 400 18.45 8.20 -20.51
C MET A 400 19.86 7.60 -20.33
N TYR A 401 19.97 6.29 -20.09
CA TYR A 401 21.24 5.60 -19.92
C TYR A 401 22.06 5.54 -21.22
N GLU A 402 21.40 5.33 -22.37
CA GLU A 402 22.05 5.33 -23.69
C GLU A 402 22.59 6.70 -24.07
N ARG A 403 21.82 7.79 -23.81
CA ARG A 403 22.22 9.14 -24.20
C ARG A 403 23.22 9.80 -23.25
N LEU A 404 23.07 9.61 -21.95
CA LEU A 404 23.92 10.23 -20.94
C LEU A 404 25.12 9.37 -20.56
N GLY A 405 25.08 8.06 -20.89
CA GLY A 405 26.01 7.08 -20.37
C GLY A 405 25.70 6.69 -18.92
N ILE A 406 26.22 5.55 -18.49
CA ILE A 406 25.92 4.93 -17.18
C ILE A 406 26.24 5.88 -16.01
N ALA A 407 27.42 6.52 -16.06
CA ALA A 407 27.88 7.41 -14.98
C ALA A 407 26.97 8.62 -14.78
N TRP A 408 26.67 9.34 -15.83
CA TRP A 408 25.84 10.56 -15.74
C TRP A 408 24.36 10.27 -15.48
N ALA A 409 23.78 9.22 -16.07
CA ALA A 409 22.40 8.80 -15.78
C ALA A 409 22.22 8.43 -14.31
N SER A 410 23.17 7.64 -13.76
CA SER A 410 23.14 7.27 -12.33
C SER A 410 23.37 8.48 -11.42
N SER A 411 24.31 9.38 -11.79
CA SER A 411 24.58 10.62 -11.04
C SER A 411 23.37 11.55 -11.01
N LEU A 412 22.63 11.68 -12.12
CA LEU A 412 21.41 12.49 -12.19
C LEU A 412 20.38 12.02 -11.18
N LEU A 413 20.11 10.70 -11.14
CA LEU A 413 19.18 10.13 -10.17
C LEU A 413 19.67 10.32 -8.72
N ALA A 414 20.97 10.20 -8.49
CA ALA A 414 21.58 10.43 -7.17
C ALA A 414 21.44 11.89 -6.73
N PHE A 415 21.68 12.86 -7.61
CA PHE A 415 21.51 14.30 -7.29
C PHE A 415 20.06 14.67 -7.00
N VAL A 416 19.11 14.16 -7.77
CA VAL A 416 17.68 14.38 -7.48
C VAL A 416 17.31 13.73 -6.15
N GLY A 417 17.82 12.51 -5.86
CA GLY A 417 17.66 11.85 -4.57
C GLY A 417 18.22 12.69 -3.41
N LEU A 418 19.42 13.24 -3.58
CA LEU A 418 20.05 14.12 -2.60
C LEU A 418 19.21 15.39 -2.34
N ALA A 419 18.63 15.97 -3.38
CA ALA A 419 17.73 17.12 -3.25
C ALA A 419 16.45 16.80 -2.47
N MET A 420 16.05 15.52 -2.39
CA MET A 420 14.87 15.09 -1.63
C MET A 420 15.19 14.79 -0.15
N VAL A 421 16.46 14.58 0.22
CA VAL A 421 16.88 14.29 1.61
C VAL A 421 16.39 15.35 2.63
N PRO A 422 16.39 16.65 2.35
CA PRO A 422 15.93 17.64 3.33
C PRO A 422 14.44 17.55 3.68
N ILE A 423 13.60 16.91 2.87
CA ILE A 423 12.14 16.90 3.05
C ILE A 423 11.73 16.34 4.44
N PRO A 424 12.18 15.14 4.88
CA PRO A 424 11.85 14.66 6.22
C PRO A 424 12.34 15.57 7.35
N TRP A 425 13.51 16.22 7.20
CA TRP A 425 14.09 17.14 8.19
C TRP A 425 13.30 18.42 8.31
N VAL A 426 12.87 18.99 7.18
CA VAL A 426 12.01 20.18 7.14
C VAL A 426 10.68 19.89 7.81
N LEU A 427 10.08 18.74 7.51
CA LEU A 427 8.82 18.34 8.12
C LEU A 427 8.95 17.97 9.60
N TYR A 428 10.08 17.43 10.03
CA TYR A 428 10.35 17.25 11.46
C TYR A 428 10.38 18.58 12.22
N LYS A 429 11.05 19.59 11.66
CA LYS A 429 11.22 20.91 12.30
C LYS A 429 9.95 21.77 12.25
N TRP A 430 9.27 21.81 11.12
CA TRP A 430 8.13 22.71 10.88
C TRP A 430 6.79 21.99 10.69
N GLY A 431 6.76 20.67 10.75
CA GLY A 431 5.55 19.87 10.51
C GLY A 431 4.38 20.22 11.44
N GLY A 432 4.67 20.54 12.71
CA GLY A 432 3.66 21.01 13.66
C GLY A 432 2.98 22.31 13.21
N GLN A 433 3.74 23.30 12.70
CA GLN A 433 3.20 24.57 12.19
C GLN A 433 2.41 24.36 10.90
N ILE A 434 2.95 23.56 9.97
CA ILE A 434 2.29 23.24 8.69
C ILE A 434 0.98 22.49 8.94
N ARG A 435 0.96 21.55 9.90
CA ARG A 435 -0.26 20.84 10.30
C ARG A 435 -1.30 21.75 10.93
N ALA A 436 -0.89 22.74 11.73
CA ALA A 436 -1.81 23.71 12.33
C ALA A 436 -2.50 24.59 11.26
N ALA A 437 -1.85 24.82 10.13
CA ALA A 437 -2.37 25.59 9.00
C ALA A 437 -3.16 24.73 7.98
N SER A 438 -3.30 23.42 8.22
CA SER A 438 -4.02 22.51 7.32
C SER A 438 -5.52 22.80 7.28
N HIS A 439 -6.12 22.76 6.07
CA HIS A 439 -7.55 22.92 5.85
C HIS A 439 -8.35 21.63 6.14
N PHE A 440 -7.68 20.51 6.40
CA PHE A 440 -8.30 19.23 6.70
C PHE A 440 -8.12 18.85 8.17
N GLU A 441 -9.03 17.98 8.67
CA GLU A 441 -8.97 17.51 10.05
C GLU A 441 -7.67 16.74 10.31
N THR A 442 -6.76 17.37 11.05
CA THR A 442 -5.55 16.77 11.59
C THR A 442 -5.76 16.38 13.05
N LYS A 443 -4.98 15.40 13.53
CA LYS A 443 -5.00 15.07 14.97
C LYS A 443 -4.45 16.25 15.76
N LYS A 444 -5.32 16.94 16.49
CA LYS A 444 -4.93 17.99 17.43
C LYS A 444 -4.27 17.32 18.64
N ILE A 445 -3.06 17.78 18.96
CA ILE A 445 -2.39 17.38 20.20
C ILE A 445 -2.93 18.29 21.28
N PRO A 446 -3.52 17.77 22.38
CA PRO A 446 -3.89 18.60 23.53
C PRO A 446 -2.66 19.29 24.05
N SER A 447 -2.73 20.61 24.18
CA SER A 447 -1.69 21.47 24.77
C SER A 447 -1.34 21.07 26.20
#